data_b313025de23c3a32ba1f752d0adaafb4
#
_entry.id   b313025de23c3a32ba1f752d0adaafb4
#
_cell.length_a   1.000
_cell.length_b   1.000
_cell.length_c   1.000
_cell.angle_alpha   90.00
_cell.angle_beta   90.00
_cell.angle_gamma   90.00
#
_symmetry.space_group_name_H-M   'P 1'
#
loop_
_entity.id
_entity.type
_entity.pdbx_description
1 polymer ?
#
loop_
_entity_poly.entity_id
_entity_poly.type
_entity_poly.pdbx_seq_one_letter_code
_entity_poly.pdbx_strand_id
1 'polypeptide(L)'
;PNSVTSIDDEAFDGCTSLTSVTIPNSVTSISYGTFSHCTSLTNVTIPNSVTSIGYYAFYNTAYYNDESNWNNGVLYLSNCLIDTNDDFDSTTDYIIKDGTRIIADSAFEYCRSLTSVTIPDSVISIDDNAFEGCTSLTSITISNSVTSIGNSAFSGCESLTNIIIPNSVTSIGYYAFYGCYFTLENFVNNSNVELNDSSKPTIVDSDNGGFCIKDNVLVKMRPVYAIGEVTIPDSVTSIGSYAFEGCTSLRNVTIPNSVTSIGEDAFCSCTNLKDIYYTGTKAEWDKISIDIFNDCLTNATIHFSSISTPKPTPTPTPSPAPTQPTTTTPTTSAKAVAKPKSAKFKKVKSAKKAISVEWKKVRGVKGYQVQVATDKKFKKNKKTVNIKKQKTTKTTVKKLKAKKKYYVRVRTYKIVNGKKVYSSWSKVKTVKTK
;
A
#
# COMPACT_ATOMS: atom_id res chain seq x y z
N PRO A 1 18.75 -38.40 15.71
CA PRO A 1 17.80 -39.41 16.24
C PRO A 1 16.40 -38.82 16.35
N ASN A 2 15.36 -39.64 16.13
CA ASN A 2 13.97 -39.19 16.22
C ASN A 2 13.52 -38.75 17.64
N SER A 3 14.39 -38.86 18.62
CA SER A 3 14.18 -38.38 19.98
C SER A 3 14.55 -36.88 20.16
N VAL A 4 15.23 -36.28 19.18
CA VAL A 4 15.57 -34.84 19.20
C VAL A 4 14.32 -34.05 18.81
N THR A 5 13.83 -33.17 19.66
CA THR A 5 12.63 -32.35 19.45
C THR A 5 12.93 -30.88 19.27
N SER A 6 14.12 -30.41 19.68
CA SER A 6 14.58 -29.04 19.51
C SER A 6 16.07 -29.00 19.11
N ILE A 7 16.45 -27.96 18.41
CA ILE A 7 17.84 -27.60 18.10
C ILE A 7 17.94 -26.14 18.52
N ASP A 8 18.77 -25.86 19.51
CA ASP A 8 18.89 -24.51 20.09
C ASP A 8 19.71 -23.58 19.19
N ASP A 9 19.73 -22.30 19.56
CA ASP A 9 20.48 -21.26 18.85
C ASP A 9 21.96 -21.67 18.72
N GLU A 10 22.52 -21.46 17.51
CA GLU A 10 23.95 -21.67 17.19
C GLU A 10 24.46 -23.11 17.46
N ALA A 11 23.55 -24.10 17.64
CA ALA A 11 23.92 -25.47 18.07
C ALA A 11 24.99 -26.15 17.20
N PHE A 12 25.13 -25.75 15.93
CA PHE A 12 26.14 -26.24 14.99
C PHE A 12 26.94 -25.11 14.37
N ASP A 13 26.93 -23.90 14.98
CA ASP A 13 27.70 -22.77 14.43
C ASP A 13 29.19 -23.15 14.28
N GLY A 14 29.78 -22.78 13.14
CA GLY A 14 31.20 -23.05 12.88
C GLY A 14 31.57 -24.53 12.71
N CYS A 15 30.61 -25.45 12.55
CA CYS A 15 30.89 -26.84 12.23
C CYS A 15 31.42 -26.96 10.81
N THR A 16 32.65 -26.47 10.53
CA THR A 16 33.24 -26.31 9.20
C THR A 16 33.45 -27.62 8.42
N SER A 17 33.50 -28.77 9.10
CA SER A 17 33.59 -30.08 8.47
C SER A 17 32.26 -30.75 8.17
N LEU A 18 31.11 -30.15 8.58
CA LEU A 18 29.77 -30.69 8.33
C LEU A 18 29.42 -30.46 6.86
N THR A 19 29.23 -31.53 6.08
CA THR A 19 28.89 -31.47 4.67
C THR A 19 27.42 -31.67 4.37
N SER A 20 26.69 -32.39 5.24
CA SER A 20 25.28 -32.67 5.08
C SER A 20 24.58 -32.86 6.42
N VAL A 21 23.30 -32.48 6.48
CA VAL A 21 22.46 -32.71 7.66
C VAL A 21 21.04 -33.10 7.24
N THR A 22 20.45 -34.02 7.99
CA THR A 22 19.04 -34.38 7.88
C THR A 22 18.36 -34.06 9.20
N ILE A 23 17.46 -33.07 9.16
CA ILE A 23 16.65 -32.68 10.33
C ILE A 23 15.60 -33.75 10.57
N PRO A 24 15.46 -34.29 11.79
CA PRO A 24 14.46 -35.30 12.09
C PRO A 24 13.04 -34.76 12.13
N ASN A 25 12.06 -35.62 11.84
CA ASN A 25 10.63 -35.23 11.82
C ASN A 25 10.05 -34.81 13.18
N SER A 26 10.78 -34.98 14.26
CA SER A 26 10.43 -34.52 15.61
C SER A 26 10.78 -33.07 15.88
N VAL A 27 11.62 -32.45 15.02
CA VAL A 27 12.01 -31.04 15.12
C VAL A 27 10.98 -30.17 14.42
N THR A 28 10.53 -29.12 15.08
CA THR A 28 9.51 -28.19 14.56
C THR A 28 10.07 -26.80 14.23
N SER A 29 11.28 -26.48 14.70
CA SER A 29 11.94 -25.20 14.42
C SER A 29 13.44 -25.38 14.24
N ILE A 30 14.04 -24.58 13.38
CA ILE A 30 15.48 -24.38 13.26
C ILE A 30 15.77 -22.99 13.81
N SER A 31 16.53 -22.91 14.90
CA SER A 31 16.72 -21.68 15.65
C SER A 31 17.75 -20.74 15.01
N TYR A 32 17.96 -19.56 15.63
CA TYR A 32 18.95 -18.56 15.21
C TYR A 32 20.34 -19.20 15.01
N GLY A 33 20.98 -18.88 13.90
CA GLY A 33 22.38 -19.26 13.62
C GLY A 33 22.70 -20.75 13.65
N THR A 34 21.68 -21.62 13.70
CA THR A 34 21.87 -23.07 13.98
C THR A 34 23.01 -23.72 13.19
N PHE A 35 23.11 -23.43 11.89
CA PHE A 35 24.17 -23.94 10.99
C PHE A 35 25.04 -22.83 10.43
N SER A 36 25.04 -21.67 11.04
CA SER A 36 25.86 -20.55 10.63
C SER A 36 27.33 -20.96 10.54
N HIS A 37 28.06 -20.45 9.57
CA HIS A 37 29.49 -20.73 9.36
C HIS A 37 29.86 -22.23 9.17
N CYS A 38 28.90 -23.10 8.87
CA CYS A 38 29.19 -24.47 8.43
C CYS A 38 29.69 -24.44 6.97
N THR A 39 30.92 -23.98 6.75
CA THR A 39 31.48 -23.63 5.41
C THR A 39 31.61 -24.79 4.43
N SER A 40 31.42 -26.05 4.86
CA SER A 40 31.35 -27.22 3.99
C SER A 40 29.93 -27.74 3.77
N LEU A 41 28.89 -27.15 4.40
CA LEU A 41 27.52 -27.66 4.35
C LEU A 41 26.86 -27.33 3.01
N THR A 42 26.69 -28.36 2.17
CA THR A 42 26.05 -28.24 0.86
C THR A 42 24.65 -28.85 0.80
N ASN A 43 24.32 -29.79 1.69
CA ASN A 43 23.07 -30.54 1.65
C ASN A 43 22.33 -30.48 2.98
N VAL A 44 21.10 -29.96 2.97
CA VAL A 44 20.23 -29.94 4.14
C VAL A 44 18.86 -30.51 3.74
N THR A 45 18.40 -31.49 4.51
CA THR A 45 17.03 -31.98 4.36
C THR A 45 16.17 -31.44 5.48
N ILE A 46 15.21 -30.58 5.12
CA ILE A 46 14.24 -29.96 6.06
C ILE A 46 12.91 -30.70 5.94
N PRO A 47 12.44 -31.38 7.01
CA PRO A 47 11.18 -32.13 6.98
C PRO A 47 9.97 -31.18 7.05
N ASN A 48 8.80 -31.73 6.72
CA ASN A 48 7.54 -30.98 6.77
C ASN A 48 7.08 -30.62 8.20
N SER A 49 7.68 -31.19 9.24
CA SER A 49 7.44 -30.84 10.63
C SER A 49 7.98 -29.46 11.01
N VAL A 50 9.03 -29.00 10.31
CA VAL A 50 9.60 -27.68 10.56
C VAL A 50 8.59 -26.63 10.08
N THR A 51 8.25 -25.70 10.96
CA THR A 51 7.30 -24.61 10.73
C THR A 51 7.94 -23.23 10.93
N SER A 52 9.21 -23.14 11.39
CA SER A 52 9.94 -21.90 11.57
C SER A 52 11.42 -22.07 11.31
N ILE A 53 12.07 -21.06 10.71
CA ILE A 53 13.50 -20.99 10.46
C ILE A 53 13.98 -19.62 10.89
N GLY A 54 14.85 -19.60 11.91
CA GLY A 54 15.40 -18.39 12.52
C GLY A 54 16.46 -17.70 11.67
N TYR A 55 16.72 -16.45 12.02
CA TYR A 55 17.68 -15.58 11.37
C TYR A 55 19.09 -16.23 11.33
N TYR A 56 19.77 -16.08 10.21
CA TYR A 56 21.12 -16.64 10.00
C TYR A 56 21.23 -18.17 10.14
N ALA A 57 20.13 -18.91 10.18
CA ALA A 57 20.18 -20.36 10.38
C ALA A 57 21.11 -21.09 9.42
N PHE A 58 21.29 -20.59 8.20
CA PHE A 58 22.19 -21.15 7.16
C PHE A 58 23.22 -20.14 6.63
N TYR A 59 23.42 -19.03 7.33
CA TYR A 59 24.35 -17.99 6.89
C TYR A 59 25.78 -18.55 6.78
N ASN A 60 26.48 -18.14 5.70
CA ASN A 60 27.86 -18.53 5.45
C ASN A 60 28.10 -20.05 5.40
N THR A 61 27.10 -20.86 5.03
CA THR A 61 27.26 -22.25 4.63
C THR A 61 27.78 -22.34 3.20
N ALA A 62 28.34 -23.53 2.78
CA ALA A 62 28.67 -23.72 1.37
C ALA A 62 27.45 -23.57 0.46
N TYR A 63 26.25 -23.99 0.92
CA TYR A 63 24.99 -23.80 0.17
C TYR A 63 24.63 -22.32 0.01
N TYR A 64 24.76 -21.54 1.06
CA TYR A 64 24.47 -20.09 1.06
C TYR A 64 25.43 -19.32 0.16
N ASN A 65 26.73 -19.67 0.19
CA ASN A 65 27.77 -18.98 -0.56
C ASN A 65 27.86 -19.39 -2.04
N ASP A 66 27.11 -20.40 -2.45
CA ASP A 66 27.06 -20.83 -3.86
C ASP A 66 26.02 -19.97 -4.61
N GLU A 67 26.51 -19.04 -5.44
CA GLU A 67 25.68 -18.14 -6.24
C GLU A 67 24.66 -18.88 -7.12
N SER A 68 24.93 -20.13 -7.50
CA SER A 68 24.00 -20.93 -8.31
C SER A 68 22.71 -21.33 -7.58
N ASN A 69 22.69 -21.26 -6.24
CA ASN A 69 21.51 -21.49 -5.41
C ASN A 69 20.61 -20.24 -5.29
N TRP A 70 21.13 -19.07 -5.65
CA TRP A 70 20.38 -17.82 -5.64
C TRP A 70 19.66 -17.61 -6.99
N ASN A 71 18.37 -17.46 -6.94
CA ASN A 71 17.57 -17.21 -8.14
C ASN A 71 17.00 -15.78 -8.10
N ASN A 72 17.54 -14.91 -8.94
CA ASN A 72 17.21 -13.47 -8.95
C ASN A 72 17.28 -12.84 -7.55
N GLY A 73 18.37 -13.10 -6.83
CA GLY A 73 18.61 -12.54 -5.50
C GLY A 73 17.82 -13.22 -4.37
N VAL A 74 17.17 -14.37 -4.59
CA VAL A 74 16.41 -15.09 -3.57
C VAL A 74 16.96 -16.49 -3.37
N LEU A 75 17.23 -16.84 -2.12
CA LEU A 75 17.72 -18.17 -1.72
C LEU A 75 16.55 -19.05 -1.25
N TYR A 76 16.44 -20.21 -1.86
CA TYR A 76 15.52 -21.25 -1.42
C TYR A 76 16.30 -22.49 -0.98
N LEU A 77 15.92 -23.06 0.14
CA LEU A 77 16.41 -24.35 0.61
C LEU A 77 15.23 -25.30 0.82
N SER A 78 15.18 -26.40 0.07
CA SER A 78 14.02 -27.29 0.03
C SER A 78 12.75 -26.49 -0.39
N ASN A 79 11.74 -26.45 0.46
CA ASN A 79 10.50 -25.72 0.27
C ASN A 79 10.39 -24.50 1.21
N CYS A 80 11.52 -23.90 1.58
CA CYS A 80 11.61 -22.72 2.43
C CYS A 80 12.30 -21.60 1.67
N LEU A 81 11.78 -20.38 1.75
CA LEU A 81 12.44 -19.17 1.31
C LEU A 81 13.30 -18.70 2.48
N ILE A 82 14.61 -18.65 2.29
CA ILE A 82 15.58 -18.45 3.37
C ILE A 82 15.99 -17.00 3.48
N ASP A 83 16.33 -16.35 2.34
CA ASP A 83 16.93 -15.02 2.36
C ASP A 83 16.84 -14.33 1.00
N THR A 84 17.07 -13.01 1.00
CA THR A 84 17.31 -12.19 -0.19
C THR A 84 18.67 -11.49 -0.09
N ASN A 85 19.32 -11.22 -1.23
CA ASN A 85 20.59 -10.51 -1.29
C ASN A 85 20.46 -9.18 -2.08
N ASP A 86 21.57 -8.45 -2.23
CA ASP A 86 21.63 -7.14 -2.90
C ASP A 86 21.11 -7.16 -4.34
N ASP A 87 21.14 -8.29 -5.05
CA ASP A 87 20.56 -8.41 -6.39
C ASP A 87 19.03 -8.27 -6.36
N PHE A 88 18.40 -8.53 -5.21
CA PHE A 88 16.97 -8.38 -5.00
C PHE A 88 16.56 -6.92 -4.73
N ASP A 89 17.46 -6.06 -4.32
CA ASP A 89 17.17 -4.68 -3.86
C ASP A 89 16.46 -3.80 -4.89
N SER A 90 16.60 -4.10 -6.18
CA SER A 90 15.89 -3.38 -7.25
C SER A 90 14.53 -3.99 -7.61
N THR A 91 14.16 -5.10 -6.99
CA THR A 91 12.90 -5.84 -7.28
C THR A 91 11.71 -5.10 -6.72
N THR A 92 10.72 -4.82 -7.57
CA THR A 92 9.50 -4.10 -7.16
C THR A 92 8.30 -5.02 -6.95
N ASP A 93 8.20 -6.09 -7.72
CA ASP A 93 7.07 -7.04 -7.67
C ASP A 93 7.63 -8.46 -7.64
N TYR A 94 7.30 -9.23 -6.63
CA TYR A 94 7.80 -10.59 -6.48
C TYR A 94 6.69 -11.61 -6.29
N ILE A 95 6.82 -12.75 -6.96
CA ILE A 95 5.94 -13.91 -6.80
C ILE A 95 6.76 -15.01 -6.14
N ILE A 96 6.46 -15.32 -4.89
CA ILE A 96 7.10 -16.42 -4.16
C ILE A 96 6.80 -17.73 -4.89
N LYS A 97 7.83 -18.56 -5.03
CA LYS A 97 7.77 -19.85 -5.72
C LYS A 97 6.67 -20.73 -5.15
N ASP A 98 5.86 -21.29 -6.02
CA ASP A 98 4.84 -22.26 -5.61
C ASP A 98 5.47 -23.49 -4.92
N GLY A 99 4.79 -24.02 -3.90
CA GLY A 99 5.34 -25.06 -3.03
C GLY A 99 6.16 -24.55 -1.85
N THR A 100 6.46 -23.24 -1.76
CA THR A 100 7.11 -22.64 -0.58
C THR A 100 6.19 -22.75 0.63
N ARG A 101 6.70 -23.28 1.76
CA ARG A 101 5.94 -23.47 3.00
C ARG A 101 6.26 -22.43 4.07
N ILE A 102 7.49 -21.99 4.13
CA ILE A 102 8.01 -21.07 5.14
C ILE A 102 8.65 -19.88 4.44
N ILE A 103 8.32 -18.68 4.88
CA ILE A 103 9.10 -17.47 4.65
C ILE A 103 9.88 -17.27 5.93
N ALA A 104 11.19 -17.51 5.89
CA ALA A 104 12.06 -17.52 7.06
C ALA A 104 12.21 -16.14 7.71
N ASP A 105 12.76 -16.13 8.90
CA ASP A 105 13.10 -14.92 9.63
C ASP A 105 14.00 -13.99 8.79
N SER A 106 13.63 -12.73 8.73
CA SER A 106 14.31 -11.65 7.99
C SER A 106 14.42 -11.84 6.47
N ALA A 107 13.70 -12.78 5.89
CA ALA A 107 13.88 -13.18 4.48
C ALA A 107 13.70 -12.05 3.46
N PHE A 108 12.90 -11.03 3.73
CA PHE A 108 12.74 -9.80 2.93
C PHE A 108 12.96 -8.54 3.80
N GLU A 109 13.74 -8.67 4.87
CA GLU A 109 14.00 -7.53 5.75
C GLU A 109 14.67 -6.39 4.96
N TYR A 110 14.15 -5.16 5.15
CA TYR A 110 14.61 -3.94 4.46
C TYR A 110 14.61 -3.98 2.93
N CYS A 111 13.86 -4.87 2.29
CA CYS A 111 13.62 -4.83 0.84
C CYS A 111 12.79 -3.59 0.47
N ARG A 112 13.41 -2.42 0.53
CA ARG A 112 12.76 -1.11 0.43
C ARG A 112 12.16 -0.79 -0.94
N SER A 113 12.62 -1.45 -2.00
CA SER A 113 12.08 -1.29 -3.36
C SER A 113 10.85 -2.15 -3.61
N LEU A 114 10.60 -3.16 -2.78
CA LEU A 114 9.52 -4.12 -2.94
C LEU A 114 8.14 -3.46 -2.77
N THR A 115 7.32 -3.44 -3.80
CA THR A 115 6.00 -2.79 -3.80
C THR A 115 4.85 -3.77 -3.71
N SER A 116 5.04 -5.00 -4.18
CA SER A 116 4.03 -6.06 -4.04
C SER A 116 4.64 -7.45 -3.94
N VAL A 117 4.05 -8.30 -3.12
CA VAL A 117 4.40 -9.72 -2.97
C VAL A 117 3.15 -10.58 -3.14
N THR A 118 3.29 -11.65 -3.92
CA THR A 118 2.29 -12.70 -4.01
C THR A 118 2.77 -13.92 -3.23
N ILE A 119 2.06 -14.24 -2.16
CA ILE A 119 2.31 -15.43 -1.32
C ILE A 119 1.45 -16.58 -1.85
N PRO A 120 2.03 -17.74 -2.21
CA PRO A 120 1.25 -18.88 -2.68
C PRO A 120 0.48 -19.56 -1.54
N ASP A 121 -0.55 -20.32 -1.90
CA ASP A 121 -1.39 -21.05 -0.93
C ASP A 121 -0.65 -22.18 -0.17
N SER A 122 0.59 -22.48 -0.56
CA SER A 122 1.45 -23.46 0.14
C SER A 122 2.12 -22.90 1.40
N VAL A 123 2.19 -21.56 1.56
CA VAL A 123 2.84 -20.93 2.72
C VAL A 123 1.98 -21.08 3.97
N ILE A 124 2.60 -21.63 5.03
CA ILE A 124 1.97 -21.86 6.33
C ILE A 124 2.50 -20.93 7.42
N SER A 125 3.72 -20.40 7.25
CA SER A 125 4.37 -19.51 8.21
C SER A 125 5.02 -18.32 7.51
N ILE A 126 4.87 -17.15 8.12
CA ILE A 126 5.63 -15.93 7.88
C ILE A 126 6.36 -15.66 9.19
N ASP A 127 7.67 -15.89 9.20
CA ASP A 127 8.46 -15.87 10.43
C ASP A 127 8.82 -14.44 10.88
N ASP A 128 9.62 -14.31 11.93
CA ASP A 128 9.98 -13.03 12.53
C ASP A 128 10.65 -12.12 11.48
N ASN A 129 10.44 -10.82 11.55
CA ASN A 129 11.03 -9.78 10.70
C ASN A 129 10.88 -10.00 9.17
N ALA A 130 10.14 -11.01 8.72
CA ALA A 130 10.14 -11.49 7.33
C ALA A 130 9.94 -10.39 6.27
N PHE A 131 9.21 -9.32 6.58
CA PHE A 131 9.00 -8.12 5.75
C PHE A 131 9.28 -6.83 6.53
N GLU A 132 10.08 -6.88 7.60
CA GLU A 132 10.39 -5.68 8.37
C GLU A 132 11.06 -4.63 7.48
N GLY A 133 10.65 -3.37 7.63
CA GLY A 133 11.24 -2.25 6.89
C GLY A 133 11.01 -2.27 5.38
N CYS A 134 10.09 -3.09 4.85
CA CYS A 134 9.65 -3.03 3.45
C CYS A 134 8.81 -1.76 3.23
N THR A 135 9.43 -0.59 3.31
CA THR A 135 8.75 0.72 3.36
C THR A 135 7.94 1.04 2.11
N SER A 136 8.25 0.43 0.96
CA SER A 136 7.52 0.62 -0.31
C SER A 136 6.40 -0.41 -0.52
N LEU A 137 6.27 -1.43 0.32
CA LEU A 137 5.27 -2.49 0.14
C LEU A 137 3.85 -1.92 0.28
N THR A 138 3.12 -1.89 -0.84
CA THR A 138 1.77 -1.30 -0.90
C THR A 138 0.66 -2.32 -0.79
N SER A 139 0.95 -3.58 -1.15
CA SER A 139 -0.04 -4.66 -1.13
C SER A 139 0.60 -6.02 -0.90
N ILE A 140 0.01 -6.77 0.00
CA ILE A 140 0.31 -8.18 0.24
C ILE A 140 -1.00 -8.91 0.49
N THR A 141 -1.09 -10.17 0.07
CA THR A 141 -2.24 -11.03 0.35
C THR A 141 -1.75 -12.21 1.16
N ILE A 142 -2.21 -12.30 2.40
CA ILE A 142 -1.94 -13.45 3.27
C ILE A 142 -2.88 -14.58 2.87
N SER A 143 -2.31 -15.73 2.52
CA SER A 143 -3.05 -16.95 2.14
C SER A 143 -3.83 -17.53 3.33
N ASN A 144 -4.96 -18.18 3.04
CA ASN A 144 -5.74 -18.93 4.06
C ASN A 144 -5.01 -20.18 4.62
N SER A 145 -3.83 -20.49 4.15
CA SER A 145 -2.97 -21.56 4.68
C SER A 145 -2.03 -21.08 5.78
N VAL A 146 -1.80 -19.77 5.89
CA VAL A 146 -0.92 -19.19 6.90
C VAL A 146 -1.52 -19.36 8.30
N THR A 147 -0.76 -19.98 9.18
CA THR A 147 -1.15 -20.26 10.57
C THR A 147 -0.43 -19.37 11.58
N SER A 148 0.73 -18.83 11.21
CA SER A 148 1.55 -17.97 12.08
C SER A 148 2.10 -16.75 11.36
N ILE A 149 2.14 -15.63 12.06
CA ILE A 149 2.80 -14.39 11.69
C ILE A 149 3.75 -14.06 12.84
N GLY A 150 5.04 -13.96 12.55
CA GLY A 150 6.11 -13.76 13.53
C GLY A 150 6.18 -12.36 14.14
N ASN A 151 7.15 -12.17 15.03
CA ASN A 151 7.45 -10.86 15.60
C ASN A 151 7.93 -9.91 14.50
N SER A 152 7.56 -8.65 14.55
CA SER A 152 7.95 -7.62 13.59
C SER A 152 7.72 -7.99 12.11
N ALA A 153 6.97 -9.04 11.79
CA ALA A 153 6.88 -9.60 10.44
C ALA A 153 6.51 -8.56 9.36
N PHE A 154 5.76 -7.52 9.69
CA PHE A 154 5.41 -6.38 8.83
C PHE A 154 5.74 -5.03 9.48
N SER A 155 6.59 -5.02 10.50
CA SER A 155 7.01 -3.79 11.17
C SER A 155 7.62 -2.82 10.15
N GLY A 156 7.24 -1.54 10.22
CA GLY A 156 7.75 -0.53 9.30
C GLY A 156 7.29 -0.66 7.83
N CYS A 157 6.29 -1.49 7.52
CA CYS A 157 5.67 -1.51 6.19
C CYS A 157 4.78 -0.26 6.00
N GLU A 158 5.39 0.91 5.99
CA GLU A 158 4.70 2.21 6.05
C GLU A 158 3.76 2.49 4.88
N SER A 159 4.05 1.91 3.70
CA SER A 159 3.23 2.10 2.50
C SER A 159 2.10 1.08 2.35
N LEU A 160 2.00 0.11 3.25
CA LEU A 160 0.98 -0.92 3.17
C LEU A 160 -0.41 -0.33 3.42
N THR A 161 -1.26 -0.36 2.39
CA THR A 161 -2.55 0.35 2.40
C THR A 161 -3.72 -0.49 2.86
N ASN A 162 -3.62 -1.81 2.77
CA ASN A 162 -4.66 -2.73 3.23
C ASN A 162 -4.05 -4.09 3.54
N ILE A 163 -4.59 -4.74 4.55
CA ILE A 163 -4.26 -6.12 4.92
C ILE A 163 -5.49 -6.84 5.46
N ILE A 164 -5.59 -8.12 5.11
CA ILE A 164 -6.61 -9.02 5.66
C ILE A 164 -5.86 -10.19 6.29
N ILE A 165 -5.98 -10.33 7.59
CA ILE A 165 -5.46 -11.46 8.34
C ILE A 165 -6.53 -12.57 8.30
N PRO A 166 -6.25 -13.73 7.71
CA PRO A 166 -7.23 -14.80 7.58
C PRO A 166 -7.51 -15.49 8.91
N ASN A 167 -8.63 -16.19 8.99
CA ASN A 167 -9.04 -16.95 10.17
C ASN A 167 -8.19 -18.21 10.46
N SER A 168 -7.34 -18.60 9.53
CA SER A 168 -6.34 -19.66 9.72
C SER A 168 -5.21 -19.27 10.66
N VAL A 169 -4.93 -17.98 10.82
CA VAL A 169 -3.85 -17.49 11.68
C VAL A 169 -4.22 -17.73 13.14
N THR A 170 -3.37 -18.45 13.85
CA THR A 170 -3.51 -18.82 15.26
C THR A 170 -2.52 -18.12 16.17
N SER A 171 -1.47 -17.50 15.60
CA SER A 171 -0.50 -16.71 16.35
C SER A 171 -0.04 -15.48 15.57
N ILE A 172 0.14 -14.37 16.28
CA ILE A 172 0.68 -13.12 15.76
C ILE A 172 1.68 -12.59 16.81
N GLY A 173 2.91 -12.39 16.38
CA GLY A 173 4.04 -11.98 17.22
C GLY A 173 3.97 -10.52 17.67
N TYR A 174 4.90 -10.15 18.54
CA TYR A 174 5.07 -8.78 19.02
C TYR A 174 5.49 -7.87 17.85
N TYR A 175 5.03 -6.63 17.85
CA TYR A 175 5.36 -5.62 16.84
C TYR A 175 4.99 -6.01 15.39
N ALA A 176 4.20 -7.06 15.15
CA ALA A 176 3.93 -7.60 13.83
C ALA A 176 3.47 -6.53 12.82
N PHE A 177 2.74 -5.49 13.24
CA PHE A 177 2.27 -4.38 12.40
C PHE A 177 2.69 -3.01 12.95
N TYR A 178 3.72 -2.96 13.78
CA TYR A 178 4.26 -1.70 14.29
C TYR A 178 4.73 -0.81 13.13
N GLY A 179 4.47 0.49 13.20
CA GLY A 179 4.84 1.41 12.10
C GLY A 179 4.02 1.25 10.82
N CYS A 180 2.98 0.39 10.81
CA CYS A 180 1.99 0.36 9.74
C CYS A 180 0.84 1.33 10.04
N TYR A 181 0.26 1.91 8.99
CA TYR A 181 -0.82 2.89 9.10
C TYR A 181 -2.02 2.46 8.25
N PHE A 182 -3.16 2.21 8.88
CA PHE A 182 -4.38 1.77 8.20
C PHE A 182 -5.60 2.58 8.66
N THR A 183 -6.59 2.72 7.78
CA THR A 183 -7.93 3.09 8.23
C THR A 183 -8.65 1.86 8.77
N LEU A 184 -9.69 2.05 9.58
CA LEU A 184 -10.50 0.95 10.12
C LEU A 184 -11.08 0.01 9.05
N GLU A 185 -11.33 0.52 7.84
CA GLU A 185 -11.86 -0.28 6.73
C GLU A 185 -10.78 -1.14 6.05
N ASN A 186 -9.52 -0.81 6.23
CA ASN A 186 -8.39 -1.39 5.50
C ASN A 186 -7.53 -2.34 6.34
N PHE A 187 -7.73 -2.37 7.66
CA PHE A 187 -7.15 -3.36 8.54
C PHE A 187 -8.24 -4.33 9.01
N VAL A 188 -8.23 -5.54 8.48
CA VAL A 188 -9.25 -6.55 8.78
C VAL A 188 -8.56 -7.77 9.41
N ASN A 189 -8.81 -7.98 10.70
CA ASN A 189 -8.36 -9.17 11.41
C ASN A 189 -9.53 -10.15 11.51
N ASN A 190 -9.52 -11.20 10.69
CA ASN A 190 -10.50 -12.29 10.73
C ASN A 190 -10.02 -13.44 11.62
N SER A 191 -8.78 -13.41 12.13
CA SER A 191 -8.28 -14.41 13.06
C SER A 191 -8.95 -14.25 14.44
N ASN A 192 -8.90 -15.29 15.25
CA ASN A 192 -9.34 -15.22 16.63
C ASN A 192 -8.24 -14.72 17.59
N VAL A 193 -7.12 -14.24 17.05
CA VAL A 193 -5.98 -13.73 17.83
C VAL A 193 -6.21 -12.27 18.17
N GLU A 194 -6.24 -11.96 19.45
CA GLU A 194 -6.19 -10.57 19.90
C GLU A 194 -4.77 -10.02 19.73
N LEU A 195 -4.68 -8.87 19.08
CA LEU A 195 -3.42 -8.14 18.98
C LEU A 195 -3.12 -7.44 20.30
N ASN A 196 -1.93 -7.65 20.84
CA ASN A 196 -1.43 -6.85 21.95
C ASN A 196 -1.11 -5.40 21.48
N ASP A 197 -0.92 -4.47 22.41
CA ASP A 197 -0.75 -3.05 22.05
C ASP A 197 0.49 -2.79 21.17
N SER A 198 1.55 -3.58 21.33
CA SER A 198 2.75 -3.45 20.50
C SER A 198 2.58 -4.04 19.08
N SER A 199 1.67 -4.98 18.87
CA SER A 199 1.43 -5.62 17.58
C SER A 199 0.40 -4.89 16.72
N LYS A 200 -0.33 -3.92 17.30
CA LYS A 200 -1.35 -3.15 16.59
C LYS A 200 -0.73 -2.15 15.62
N PRO A 201 -1.30 -1.99 14.42
CA PRO A 201 -0.96 -0.87 13.56
C PRO A 201 -1.51 0.44 14.12
N THR A 202 -0.98 1.56 13.64
CA THR A 202 -1.60 2.87 13.87
C THR A 202 -2.85 3.01 13.02
N ILE A 203 -4.01 3.11 13.66
CA ILE A 203 -5.26 3.39 12.96
C ILE A 203 -5.38 4.91 12.78
N VAL A 204 -5.61 5.32 11.53
CA VAL A 204 -5.74 6.72 11.11
C VAL A 204 -7.15 7.00 10.59
N ASP A 205 -7.58 8.26 10.68
CA ASP A 205 -8.91 8.69 10.25
C ASP A 205 -9.03 8.69 8.72
N SER A 206 -7.93 8.99 8.03
CA SER A 206 -7.89 9.01 6.58
C SER A 206 -6.51 8.64 6.04
N ASP A 207 -6.51 8.02 4.87
CA ASP A 207 -5.33 7.75 4.03
C ASP A 207 -5.68 8.24 2.62
N ASN A 208 -5.54 9.54 2.39
CA ASN A 208 -5.91 10.18 1.15
C ASN A 208 -4.67 10.63 0.38
N GLY A 209 -4.27 9.85 -0.63
CA GLY A 209 -3.10 10.17 -1.46
C GLY A 209 -1.77 10.06 -0.71
N GLY A 210 -1.67 9.13 0.24
CA GLY A 210 -0.48 8.87 1.04
C GLY A 210 -0.38 9.67 2.33
N PHE A 211 -1.32 10.57 2.61
CA PHE A 211 -1.41 11.29 3.88
C PHE A 211 -2.15 10.48 4.93
N CYS A 212 -1.45 9.94 5.90
CA CYS A 212 -2.03 9.28 7.06
C CYS A 212 -2.34 10.33 8.12
N ILE A 213 -3.62 10.70 8.27
CA ILE A 213 -4.08 11.77 9.16
C ILE A 213 -4.91 11.16 10.28
N LYS A 214 -4.62 11.56 11.52
CA LYS A 214 -5.36 11.22 12.72
C LYS A 214 -5.59 12.49 13.55
N ASP A 215 -6.82 12.80 13.92
CA ASP A 215 -7.17 13.96 14.74
C ASP A 215 -6.63 15.30 14.16
N ASN A 216 -6.66 15.47 12.84
CA ASN A 216 -6.08 16.58 12.09
C ASN A 216 -4.53 16.71 12.18
N VAL A 217 -3.85 15.72 12.75
CA VAL A 217 -2.39 15.61 12.72
C VAL A 217 -1.97 14.74 11.54
N LEU A 218 -1.05 15.23 10.71
CA LEU A 218 -0.39 14.39 9.72
C LEU A 218 0.63 13.52 10.45
N VAL A 219 0.30 12.24 10.67
CA VAL A 219 1.15 11.31 11.42
C VAL A 219 2.19 10.62 10.54
N LYS A 220 1.89 10.41 9.25
CA LYS A 220 2.87 9.91 8.27
C LYS A 220 2.47 10.29 6.85
N MET A 221 3.45 10.66 6.05
CA MET A 221 3.40 10.68 4.60
C MET A 221 4.08 9.42 4.07
N ARG A 222 3.35 8.59 3.34
CA ARG A 222 3.94 7.36 2.78
C ARG A 222 4.97 7.70 1.71
N PRO A 223 6.24 7.26 1.83
CA PRO A 223 7.32 7.67 0.94
C PRO A 223 7.06 7.43 -0.55
N VAL A 224 6.36 6.34 -0.91
CA VAL A 224 6.02 6.01 -2.30
C VAL A 224 5.07 7.01 -2.98
N TYR A 225 4.38 7.84 -2.21
CA TYR A 225 3.50 8.90 -2.73
C TYR A 225 4.12 10.29 -2.64
N ALA A 226 5.25 10.44 -1.94
CA ALA A 226 5.95 11.71 -1.77
C ALA A 226 6.89 11.98 -2.94
N ILE A 227 6.35 12.05 -4.17
CA ILE A 227 7.15 12.20 -5.41
C ILE A 227 7.00 13.61 -5.96
N GLY A 228 8.12 14.32 -6.06
CA GLY A 228 8.17 15.66 -6.66
C GLY A 228 7.48 16.71 -5.81
N GLU A 229 6.21 16.96 -6.04
CA GLU A 229 5.41 17.98 -5.35
C GLU A 229 4.29 17.36 -4.53
N VAL A 230 4.17 17.78 -3.28
CA VAL A 230 3.15 17.33 -2.34
C VAL A 230 2.41 18.54 -1.77
N THR A 231 1.08 18.47 -1.72
CA THR A 231 0.23 19.50 -1.09
C THR A 231 -0.48 18.90 0.11
N ILE A 232 -0.13 19.35 1.31
CA ILE A 232 -0.78 18.92 2.56
C ILE A 232 -2.22 19.45 2.58
N PRO A 233 -3.22 18.62 2.96
CA PRO A 233 -4.61 19.04 3.04
C PRO A 233 -4.85 20.17 4.05
N ASP A 234 -5.78 21.08 3.74
CA ASP A 234 -6.14 22.23 4.60
C ASP A 234 -6.71 21.82 5.97
N SER A 235 -7.15 20.57 6.11
CA SER A 235 -7.64 20.03 7.38
C SER A 235 -6.53 19.71 8.38
N VAL A 236 -5.25 19.69 7.95
CA VAL A 236 -4.12 19.41 8.82
C VAL A 236 -3.77 20.65 9.63
N THR A 237 -3.71 20.50 10.94
CA THR A 237 -3.34 21.57 11.89
C THR A 237 -1.97 21.37 12.51
N SER A 238 -1.41 20.16 12.41
CA SER A 238 -0.08 19.82 12.90
C SER A 238 0.57 18.75 12.00
N ILE A 239 1.87 18.86 11.80
CA ILE A 239 2.71 17.85 11.17
C ILE A 239 3.42 17.12 12.31
N GLY A 240 3.17 15.81 12.45
CA GLY A 240 3.72 14.98 13.51
C GLY A 240 5.22 14.72 13.36
N SER A 241 5.84 14.18 14.41
CA SER A 241 7.23 13.73 14.37
C SER A 241 7.40 12.63 13.32
N TYR A 242 8.52 12.65 12.58
CA TYR A 242 8.84 11.70 11.51
C TYR A 242 7.82 11.63 10.35
N ALA A 243 6.91 12.61 10.24
CA ALA A 243 5.79 12.54 9.29
C ALA A 243 6.23 12.42 7.82
N PHE A 244 7.32 13.03 7.41
CA PHE A 244 7.93 12.94 6.06
C PHE A 244 9.30 12.25 6.07
N GLU A 245 9.65 11.56 7.15
CA GLU A 245 10.93 10.87 7.23
C GLU A 245 11.17 9.97 6.01
N GLY A 246 12.39 10.06 5.44
CA GLY A 246 12.79 9.23 4.30
C GLY A 246 12.09 9.55 2.97
N CYS A 247 11.34 10.66 2.87
CA CYS A 247 10.72 11.10 1.61
C CYS A 247 11.78 11.69 0.66
N THR A 248 12.75 10.86 0.26
CA THR A 248 13.92 11.28 -0.55
C THR A 248 13.55 11.80 -1.94
N SER A 249 12.38 11.44 -2.48
CA SER A 249 11.90 11.92 -3.78
C SER A 249 11.11 13.23 -3.71
N LEU A 250 10.84 13.74 -2.50
CA LEU A 250 10.11 14.99 -2.28
C LEU A 250 11.00 16.18 -2.64
N ARG A 251 10.52 17.05 -3.53
CA ARG A 251 11.23 18.28 -3.94
C ARG A 251 10.57 19.53 -3.42
N ASN A 252 9.24 19.54 -3.47
CA ASN A 252 8.44 20.70 -3.07
C ASN A 252 7.31 20.24 -2.15
N VAL A 253 7.03 21.01 -1.11
CA VAL A 253 5.86 20.77 -0.26
C VAL A 253 5.05 22.04 -0.09
N THR A 254 3.73 21.94 -0.26
CA THR A 254 2.81 23.01 0.10
C THR A 254 2.25 22.75 1.49
N ILE A 255 2.50 23.65 2.42
CA ILE A 255 2.04 23.61 3.80
C ILE A 255 0.91 24.62 3.97
N PRO A 256 -0.29 24.22 4.40
CA PRO A 256 -1.42 25.12 4.59
C PRO A 256 -1.23 25.99 5.85
N ASN A 257 -1.85 27.18 5.84
CA ASN A 257 -1.79 28.12 6.97
C ASN A 257 -2.57 27.65 8.21
N SER A 258 -3.27 26.52 8.10
CA SER A 258 -3.86 25.82 9.25
C SER A 258 -2.82 25.15 10.14
N VAL A 259 -1.60 24.88 9.64
CA VAL A 259 -0.53 24.23 10.40
C VAL A 259 0.07 25.19 11.41
N THR A 260 0.08 24.77 12.68
CA THR A 260 0.59 25.54 13.82
C THR A 260 1.83 24.91 14.46
N SER A 261 2.11 23.64 14.15
CA SER A 261 3.29 22.95 14.69
C SER A 261 3.84 21.91 13.74
N ILE A 262 5.14 21.70 13.79
CA ILE A 262 5.91 20.69 13.05
C ILE A 262 6.78 19.96 14.08
N GLY A 263 6.58 18.65 14.19
CA GLY A 263 7.24 17.82 15.20
C GLY A 263 8.70 17.53 14.88
N GLU A 264 9.36 16.87 15.83
CA GLU A 264 10.75 16.43 15.74
C GLU A 264 10.98 15.55 14.50
N ASP A 265 12.10 15.75 13.78
CA ASP A 265 12.47 14.93 12.61
C ASP A 265 11.38 14.84 11.53
N ALA A 266 10.39 15.72 11.53
CA ALA A 266 9.25 15.63 10.61
C ALA A 266 9.68 15.53 9.15
N PHE A 267 10.78 16.17 8.75
CA PHE A 267 11.37 16.16 7.41
C PHE A 267 12.77 15.52 7.39
N CYS A 268 13.09 14.64 8.34
CA CYS A 268 14.36 13.94 8.38
C CYS A 268 14.58 13.16 7.07
N SER A 269 15.81 13.17 6.56
CA SER A 269 16.19 12.48 5.32
C SER A 269 15.41 12.90 4.06
N CYS A 270 14.71 14.04 4.06
CA CYS A 270 14.12 14.63 2.84
C CYS A 270 15.20 15.33 1.99
N THR A 271 16.22 14.60 1.55
CA THR A 271 17.46 15.15 0.97
C THR A 271 17.30 15.95 -0.33
N ASN A 272 16.19 15.79 -1.02
CA ASN A 272 15.88 16.53 -2.26
C ASN A 272 14.87 17.67 -2.06
N LEU A 273 14.42 17.96 -0.82
CA LEU A 273 13.48 19.04 -0.54
C LEU A 273 14.17 20.40 -0.80
N LYS A 274 13.60 21.19 -1.72
CA LYS A 274 14.14 22.49 -2.14
C LYS A 274 13.23 23.64 -1.80
N ASP A 275 11.93 23.50 -2.04
CA ASP A 275 10.97 24.57 -1.94
C ASP A 275 9.79 24.21 -1.03
N ILE A 276 9.45 25.14 -0.15
CA ILE A 276 8.27 25.08 0.71
C ILE A 276 7.34 26.20 0.33
N TYR A 277 6.13 25.87 -0.05
CA TYR A 277 5.07 26.83 -0.37
C TYR A 277 4.12 26.93 0.82
N TYR A 278 4.28 27.95 1.64
CA TYR A 278 3.36 28.20 2.75
C TYR A 278 2.17 29.03 2.27
N THR A 279 0.95 28.58 2.52
CA THR A 279 -0.25 29.27 2.02
C THR A 279 -0.61 30.52 2.82
N GLY A 280 0.05 30.76 3.94
CA GLY A 280 -0.07 31.96 4.77
C GLY A 280 1.04 32.98 4.54
N THR A 281 1.10 33.95 5.43
CA THR A 281 2.10 35.03 5.46
C THR A 281 3.37 34.59 6.19
N LYS A 282 4.47 35.35 5.97
CA LYS A 282 5.68 35.13 6.76
C LYS A 282 5.42 35.29 8.28
N ALA A 283 4.59 36.27 8.67
CA ALA A 283 4.28 36.52 10.08
C ALA A 283 3.48 35.38 10.74
N GLU A 284 2.74 34.58 9.95
CA GLU A 284 2.08 33.36 10.42
C GLU A 284 3.06 32.18 10.47
N TRP A 285 3.93 32.04 9.48
CA TRP A 285 5.01 31.06 9.49
C TRP A 285 5.93 31.18 10.71
N ASP A 286 6.35 32.43 11.02
CA ASP A 286 7.24 32.71 12.16
C ASP A 286 6.62 32.33 13.52
N LYS A 287 5.31 31.99 13.57
CA LYS A 287 4.61 31.52 14.78
C LYS A 287 4.48 30.00 14.85
N ILE A 288 4.81 29.29 13.76
CA ILE A 288 4.77 27.84 13.77
C ILE A 288 5.84 27.33 14.73
N SER A 289 5.43 26.47 15.67
CA SER A 289 6.38 25.74 16.50
C SER A 289 7.03 24.65 15.65
N ILE A 290 8.30 24.81 15.34
CA ILE A 290 9.11 23.83 14.61
C ILE A 290 10.07 23.18 15.62
N ASP A 291 9.94 21.87 15.78
CA ASP A 291 10.77 21.11 16.70
C ASP A 291 12.15 20.81 16.10
N ILE A 292 13.04 20.18 16.87
CA ILE A 292 14.43 19.93 16.51
C ILE A 292 14.57 18.94 15.32
N PHE A 293 15.77 18.90 14.73
CA PHE A 293 16.19 17.99 13.66
C PHE A 293 15.39 18.11 12.34
N ASN A 294 14.89 19.29 12.04
CA ASN A 294 14.21 19.61 10.77
C ASN A 294 15.13 20.33 9.77
N ASP A 295 16.39 19.92 9.65
CA ASP A 295 17.39 20.60 8.81
C ASP A 295 16.98 20.66 7.34
N CYS A 296 16.37 19.60 6.79
CA CYS A 296 15.87 19.60 5.42
C CYS A 296 14.80 20.68 5.19
N LEU A 297 13.95 20.93 6.18
CA LEU A 297 12.93 21.96 6.14
C LEU A 297 13.55 23.37 6.26
N THR A 298 14.46 23.57 7.21
CA THR A 298 15.08 24.88 7.49
C THR A 298 16.05 25.32 6.40
N ASN A 299 16.64 24.39 5.65
CA ASN A 299 17.53 24.66 4.52
C ASN A 299 16.79 24.89 3.20
N ALA A 300 15.48 24.59 3.13
CA ALA A 300 14.67 24.81 1.93
C ALA A 300 14.29 26.30 1.77
N THR A 301 14.02 26.70 0.53
CA THR A 301 13.50 28.05 0.24
C THR A 301 12.02 28.12 0.57
N ILE A 302 11.63 29.05 1.44
CA ILE A 302 10.22 29.21 1.84
C ILE A 302 9.58 30.33 1.04
N HIS A 303 8.49 30.01 0.34
CA HIS A 303 7.66 30.92 -0.43
C HIS A 303 6.36 31.18 0.33
N PHE A 304 6.01 32.45 0.49
CA PHE A 304 4.80 32.93 1.19
C PHE A 304 3.75 33.41 0.20
N SER A 305 2.47 33.19 0.52
CA SER A 305 1.41 33.83 -0.24
C SER A 305 1.44 35.35 -0.03
N SER A 306 1.55 36.08 -1.12
CA SER A 306 1.38 37.54 -1.08
C SER A 306 -0.11 37.83 -0.79
N ILE A 307 -0.44 38.24 0.41
CA ILE A 307 -1.76 38.82 0.68
C ILE A 307 -1.77 40.18 0.01
N SER A 308 -2.46 40.34 -1.11
CA SER A 308 -3.03 41.64 -1.45
C SER A 308 -4.05 41.94 -0.36
N THR A 309 -3.77 42.94 0.49
CA THR A 309 -4.74 43.50 1.46
C THR A 309 -6.10 43.64 0.79
N PRO A 310 -7.20 43.16 1.37
CA PRO A 310 -8.51 43.41 0.79
C PRO A 310 -8.74 44.92 0.75
N LYS A 311 -8.88 45.47 -0.45
CA LYS A 311 -9.32 46.83 -0.67
C LYS A 311 -10.67 46.98 0.03
N PRO A 312 -10.87 48.05 0.85
CA PRO A 312 -12.15 48.21 1.53
C PRO A 312 -13.29 48.21 0.51
N THR A 313 -14.32 47.42 0.79
CA THR A 313 -15.52 47.25 0.01
C THR A 313 -16.20 48.59 -0.20
N PRO A 314 -16.39 49.10 -1.43
CA PRO A 314 -17.29 50.21 -1.65
C PRO A 314 -18.73 49.76 -1.50
N THR A 315 -19.50 50.54 -0.79
CA THR A 315 -20.95 50.49 -0.60
C THR A 315 -21.67 50.35 -1.96
N PRO A 316 -22.71 49.52 -2.07
CA PRO A 316 -23.37 49.26 -3.35
C PRO A 316 -24.19 50.48 -3.81
N THR A 317 -23.95 50.96 -5.02
CA THR A 317 -24.83 51.83 -5.79
C THR A 317 -25.37 51.10 -7.00
N PRO A 318 -26.63 51.28 -7.39
CA PRO A 318 -27.37 50.31 -8.21
C PRO A 318 -27.04 50.36 -9.70
N SER A 319 -27.30 49.16 -10.30
CA SER A 319 -27.16 48.78 -11.69
C SER A 319 -27.76 49.72 -12.73
N PRO A 320 -27.22 49.78 -13.96
CA PRO A 320 -28.00 49.41 -15.12
C PRO A 320 -27.36 48.31 -16.02
N ALA A 321 -28.22 47.55 -16.66
CA ALA A 321 -27.99 46.40 -17.51
C ALA A 321 -27.45 46.73 -18.91
N PRO A 322 -27.34 45.77 -19.85
CA PRO A 322 -26.10 45.14 -20.31
C PRO A 322 -25.70 45.55 -21.76
N THR A 323 -24.44 45.44 -22.08
CA THR A 323 -23.99 45.31 -23.50
C THR A 323 -22.75 44.40 -23.58
N GLN A 324 -22.85 43.42 -24.45
CA GLN A 324 -21.80 42.52 -24.96
C GLN A 324 -21.10 43.12 -26.17
N PRO A 325 -20.09 42.49 -26.82
CA PRO A 325 -18.82 41.90 -26.31
C PRO A 325 -17.58 42.53 -27.03
N THR A 326 -16.38 42.31 -26.52
CA THR A 326 -15.22 42.06 -27.40
C THR A 326 -14.07 41.38 -26.65
N THR A 327 -13.57 40.36 -27.31
CA THR A 327 -12.36 39.54 -27.18
C THR A 327 -11.08 40.26 -26.80
N THR A 328 -10.29 39.62 -25.93
CA THR A 328 -8.91 39.15 -26.21
C THR A 328 -8.32 38.34 -25.07
N THR A 329 -7.88 37.15 -25.39
CA THR A 329 -6.99 36.20 -24.65
C THR A 329 -5.56 36.79 -24.54
N PRO A 330 -4.61 36.25 -23.69
CA PRO A 330 -4.30 34.83 -23.52
C PRO A 330 -3.97 34.40 -22.07
N THR A 331 -4.46 33.30 -21.65
CA THR A 331 -3.87 31.97 -21.49
C THR A 331 -2.60 31.80 -20.68
N THR A 332 -2.72 31.16 -19.54
CA THR A 332 -1.90 29.96 -19.24
C THR A 332 -2.77 28.94 -18.51
N SER A 333 -3.18 27.92 -19.27
CA SER A 333 -4.06 26.84 -18.84
C SER A 333 -3.30 25.83 -18.01
N ALA A 334 -3.74 25.60 -16.78
CA ALA A 334 -3.51 24.34 -16.10
C ALA A 334 -4.04 23.21 -17.00
N LYS A 335 -3.17 22.30 -17.42
CA LYS A 335 -3.48 21.17 -18.30
C LYS A 335 -4.58 20.31 -17.68
N ALA A 336 -5.80 20.50 -18.13
CA ALA A 336 -6.95 19.75 -17.68
C ALA A 336 -6.69 18.25 -17.87
N VAL A 337 -6.78 17.47 -16.79
CA VAL A 337 -6.56 16.03 -16.80
C VAL A 337 -7.54 15.39 -17.79
N ALA A 338 -7.03 14.88 -18.90
CA ALA A 338 -7.85 14.26 -19.96
C ALA A 338 -8.68 13.11 -19.39
N LYS A 339 -10.02 13.19 -19.51
CA LYS A 339 -10.94 12.13 -19.08
C LYS A 339 -10.65 10.85 -19.86
N PRO A 340 -10.76 9.66 -19.22
CA PRO A 340 -10.57 8.40 -19.93
C PRO A 340 -11.63 8.19 -21.01
N LYS A 341 -11.31 7.37 -22.03
CA LYS A 341 -12.27 7.00 -23.08
C LYS A 341 -13.47 6.27 -22.50
N SER A 342 -14.69 6.59 -22.94
CA SER A 342 -15.92 5.96 -22.45
C SER A 342 -16.04 4.51 -22.91
N ALA A 343 -16.68 3.67 -22.09
CA ALA A 343 -16.97 2.28 -22.44
C ALA A 343 -18.14 2.20 -23.43
N LYS A 344 -18.08 1.23 -24.36
CA LYS A 344 -19.19 0.90 -25.29
C LYS A 344 -19.73 -0.48 -24.95
N PHE A 345 -21.05 -0.63 -24.84
CA PHE A 345 -21.66 -1.93 -24.65
C PHE A 345 -21.36 -2.90 -25.79
N LYS A 346 -21.03 -4.14 -25.43
CA LYS A 346 -21.03 -5.29 -26.34
C LYS A 346 -22.39 -6.00 -26.27
N LYS A 347 -22.90 -6.24 -25.05
CA LYS A 347 -24.16 -6.96 -24.84
C LYS A 347 -24.82 -6.56 -23.52
N VAL A 348 -26.15 -6.48 -23.50
CA VAL A 348 -26.97 -6.35 -22.29
C VAL A 348 -28.07 -7.39 -22.37
N LYS A 349 -28.12 -8.33 -21.43
CA LYS A 349 -29.06 -9.45 -21.41
C LYS A 349 -29.91 -9.44 -20.15
N SER A 350 -31.17 -9.80 -20.34
CA SER A 350 -32.11 -10.09 -19.27
C SER A 350 -31.81 -11.44 -18.59
N ALA A 351 -31.99 -11.50 -17.27
CA ALA A 351 -31.95 -12.72 -16.49
C ALA A 351 -33.00 -12.67 -15.37
N LYS A 352 -33.28 -13.80 -14.68
CA LYS A 352 -34.25 -13.88 -13.58
C LYS A 352 -33.78 -12.96 -12.42
N LYS A 353 -34.52 -11.92 -12.15
CA LYS A 353 -34.19 -10.87 -11.14
C LYS A 353 -32.77 -10.30 -11.27
N ALA A 354 -32.21 -10.26 -12.52
CA ALA A 354 -30.84 -9.82 -12.77
C ALA A 354 -30.66 -9.30 -14.20
N ILE A 355 -29.56 -8.57 -14.44
CA ILE A 355 -29.15 -8.07 -15.74
C ILE A 355 -27.67 -8.35 -15.93
N SER A 356 -27.33 -9.07 -16.99
CA SER A 356 -25.94 -9.28 -17.43
C SER A 356 -25.53 -8.18 -18.39
N VAL A 357 -24.39 -7.55 -18.12
CA VAL A 357 -23.86 -6.41 -18.88
C VAL A 357 -22.45 -6.75 -19.34
N GLU A 358 -22.19 -6.60 -20.64
CA GLU A 358 -20.89 -6.82 -21.25
C GLU A 358 -20.51 -5.60 -22.11
N TRP A 359 -19.24 -5.19 -22.06
CA TRP A 359 -18.72 -4.02 -22.80
C TRP A 359 -17.38 -4.31 -23.45
N LYS A 360 -16.96 -3.44 -24.39
CA LYS A 360 -15.66 -3.53 -25.03
C LYS A 360 -14.57 -3.07 -24.06
N LYS A 361 -13.46 -3.82 -23.99
CA LYS A 361 -12.29 -3.45 -23.18
C LYS A 361 -11.77 -2.09 -23.61
N VAL A 362 -11.48 -1.22 -22.63
CA VAL A 362 -10.86 0.09 -22.86
C VAL A 362 -9.45 0.05 -22.25
N ARG A 363 -8.44 0.39 -23.05
CA ARG A 363 -7.05 0.47 -22.58
C ARG A 363 -6.81 1.76 -21.78
N GLY A 364 -5.84 1.76 -20.86
CA GLY A 364 -5.46 2.94 -20.08
C GLY A 364 -6.49 3.37 -19.03
N VAL A 365 -7.32 2.43 -18.53
CA VAL A 365 -8.29 2.68 -17.45
C VAL A 365 -8.04 1.72 -16.28
N LYS A 366 -8.31 2.16 -15.06
CA LYS A 366 -8.20 1.31 -13.86
C LYS A 366 -9.36 0.31 -13.76
N GLY A 367 -10.56 0.74 -14.22
CA GLY A 367 -11.74 -0.11 -14.16
C GLY A 367 -12.99 0.54 -14.73
N TYR A 368 -14.16 0.00 -14.35
CA TYR A 368 -15.46 0.38 -14.88
C TYR A 368 -16.48 0.58 -13.77
N GLN A 369 -17.50 1.37 -14.06
CA GLN A 369 -18.67 1.51 -13.20
C GLN A 369 -19.93 1.27 -14.03
N VAL A 370 -20.75 0.31 -13.60
CA VAL A 370 -22.06 -0.01 -14.21
C VAL A 370 -23.15 0.49 -13.29
N GLN A 371 -24.12 1.19 -13.86
CA GLN A 371 -25.34 1.57 -13.13
C GLN A 371 -26.59 1.03 -13.83
N VAL A 372 -27.54 0.59 -12.99
CA VAL A 372 -28.91 0.25 -13.39
C VAL A 372 -29.90 1.02 -12.54
N ALA A 373 -30.99 1.47 -13.15
CA ALA A 373 -32.06 2.20 -12.46
C ALA A 373 -33.40 1.94 -13.13
N THR A 374 -34.51 2.19 -12.42
CA THR A 374 -35.87 2.05 -12.99
C THR A 374 -36.35 3.29 -13.73
N ASP A 375 -35.57 4.37 -13.73
CA ASP A 375 -35.83 5.61 -14.44
C ASP A 375 -34.64 6.04 -15.30
N LYS A 376 -34.90 6.78 -16.38
CA LYS A 376 -33.87 7.24 -17.35
C LYS A 376 -32.88 8.25 -16.74
N LYS A 377 -33.29 8.95 -15.68
CA LYS A 377 -32.43 9.92 -14.94
C LYS A 377 -31.53 9.25 -13.91
N PHE A 378 -31.64 7.93 -13.69
CA PHE A 378 -30.87 7.15 -12.72
C PHE A 378 -31.02 7.65 -11.26
N LYS A 379 -32.22 8.12 -10.91
CA LYS A 379 -32.56 8.57 -9.55
C LYS A 379 -33.30 7.49 -8.75
N LYS A 380 -34.18 6.69 -9.38
CA LYS A 380 -35.05 5.70 -8.70
C LYS A 380 -34.46 4.28 -8.77
N ASN A 381 -34.44 3.58 -7.62
CA ASN A 381 -33.95 2.17 -7.49
C ASN A 381 -32.59 1.96 -8.17
N LYS A 382 -31.69 2.91 -8.00
CA LYS A 382 -30.36 2.89 -8.59
C LYS A 382 -29.46 1.87 -7.89
N LYS A 383 -28.85 0.96 -8.66
CA LYS A 383 -27.75 0.11 -8.21
C LYS A 383 -26.49 0.43 -8.99
N THR A 384 -25.38 0.50 -8.28
CA THR A 384 -24.06 0.78 -8.85
C THR A 384 -23.14 -0.40 -8.57
N VAL A 385 -22.45 -0.89 -9.59
CA VAL A 385 -21.41 -1.92 -9.48
C VAL A 385 -20.10 -1.32 -9.95
N ASN A 386 -19.11 -1.32 -9.09
CA ASN A 386 -17.75 -0.89 -9.40
C ASN A 386 -16.91 -2.12 -9.76
N ILE A 387 -16.22 -2.06 -10.88
CA ILE A 387 -15.33 -3.12 -11.38
C ILE A 387 -13.91 -2.55 -11.33
N LYS A 388 -13.08 -3.08 -10.42
CA LYS A 388 -11.73 -2.57 -10.15
C LYS A 388 -10.68 -3.03 -11.17
N LYS A 389 -10.94 -4.07 -11.95
CA LYS A 389 -9.97 -4.66 -12.90
C LYS A 389 -10.31 -4.29 -14.35
N GLN A 390 -9.36 -3.71 -15.09
CA GLN A 390 -9.49 -3.39 -16.51
C GLN A 390 -9.82 -4.62 -17.38
N LYS A 391 -9.31 -5.80 -16.99
CA LYS A 391 -9.54 -7.06 -17.73
C LYS A 391 -11.01 -7.52 -17.66
N THR A 392 -11.75 -7.12 -16.62
CA THR A 392 -13.15 -7.53 -16.42
C THR A 392 -14.07 -6.68 -17.30
N THR A 393 -14.62 -7.27 -18.32
CA THR A 393 -15.52 -6.62 -19.30
C THR A 393 -16.95 -7.10 -19.24
N LYS A 394 -17.32 -7.83 -18.18
CA LYS A 394 -18.65 -8.38 -17.95
C LYS A 394 -19.00 -8.35 -16.47
N THR A 395 -20.27 -8.07 -16.17
CA THR A 395 -20.80 -8.19 -14.80
C THR A 395 -22.29 -8.56 -14.82
N THR A 396 -22.81 -9.04 -13.70
CA THR A 396 -24.23 -9.32 -13.53
C THR A 396 -24.77 -8.58 -12.31
N VAL A 397 -25.66 -7.66 -12.54
CA VAL A 397 -26.36 -6.93 -11.47
C VAL A 397 -27.54 -7.77 -10.99
N LYS A 398 -27.44 -8.31 -9.76
CA LYS A 398 -28.42 -9.22 -9.15
C LYS A 398 -29.39 -8.48 -8.21
N LYS A 399 -30.36 -9.22 -7.65
CA LYS A 399 -31.37 -8.72 -6.70
C LYS A 399 -32.18 -7.54 -7.27
N LEU A 400 -32.64 -7.67 -8.51
CA LEU A 400 -33.56 -6.73 -9.16
C LEU A 400 -34.99 -7.24 -9.08
N LYS A 401 -35.98 -6.34 -9.24
CA LYS A 401 -37.40 -6.73 -9.31
C LYS A 401 -37.64 -7.48 -10.64
N ALA A 402 -38.38 -8.57 -10.60
CA ALA A 402 -38.76 -9.35 -11.81
C ALA A 402 -39.72 -8.54 -12.68
N LYS A 403 -39.76 -8.86 -13.96
CA LYS A 403 -40.67 -8.26 -14.96
C LYS A 403 -40.63 -6.73 -15.02
N LYS A 404 -39.54 -6.10 -14.50
CA LYS A 404 -39.40 -4.64 -14.41
C LYS A 404 -38.42 -4.14 -15.47
N LYS A 405 -38.76 -2.98 -16.08
CA LYS A 405 -37.89 -2.26 -17.04
C LYS A 405 -36.78 -1.54 -16.25
N TYR A 406 -35.53 -1.69 -16.71
CA TYR A 406 -34.35 -1.01 -16.18
C TYR A 406 -33.60 -0.28 -17.29
N TYR A 407 -33.00 0.84 -16.93
CA TYR A 407 -32.04 1.59 -17.71
C TYR A 407 -30.64 1.22 -17.23
N VAL A 408 -29.70 1.04 -18.18
CA VAL A 408 -28.33 0.56 -17.90
C VAL A 408 -27.36 1.51 -18.56
N ARG A 409 -26.31 1.91 -17.84
CA ARG A 409 -25.17 2.66 -18.37
C ARG A 409 -23.88 2.18 -17.77
N VAL A 410 -22.78 2.36 -18.52
CA VAL A 410 -21.42 2.01 -18.09
C VAL A 410 -20.48 3.18 -18.38
N ARG A 411 -19.50 3.38 -17.52
CA ARG A 411 -18.39 4.30 -17.74
C ARG A 411 -17.09 3.68 -17.28
N THR A 412 -15.98 4.23 -17.76
CA THR A 412 -14.64 3.90 -17.29
C THR A 412 -14.20 4.86 -16.20
N TYR A 413 -13.17 4.48 -15.46
CA TYR A 413 -12.43 5.43 -14.64
C TYR A 413 -10.94 5.09 -14.67
N LYS A 414 -10.12 6.11 -14.48
CA LYS A 414 -8.71 6.01 -14.14
C LYS A 414 -8.50 6.69 -12.78
N ILE A 415 -7.42 6.35 -12.13
CA ILE A 415 -6.99 7.06 -10.93
C ILE A 415 -5.98 8.12 -11.40
N VAL A 416 -6.16 9.34 -10.95
CA VAL A 416 -5.26 10.46 -11.18
C VAL A 416 -5.18 11.22 -9.85
N ASN A 417 -4.00 11.30 -9.30
CA ASN A 417 -3.76 11.91 -7.98
C ASN A 417 -4.74 11.34 -6.93
N GLY A 418 -4.78 9.99 -6.80
CA GLY A 418 -5.64 9.28 -5.87
C GLY A 418 -7.14 9.35 -6.15
N LYS A 419 -7.61 10.27 -6.99
CA LYS A 419 -9.03 10.51 -7.27
C LYS A 419 -9.49 9.77 -8.53
N LYS A 420 -10.73 9.24 -8.49
CA LYS A 420 -11.36 8.61 -9.66
C LYS A 420 -11.78 9.67 -10.66
N VAL A 421 -11.09 9.74 -11.80
CA VAL A 421 -11.52 10.53 -12.96
C VAL A 421 -12.35 9.64 -13.87
N TYR A 422 -13.62 9.97 -14.01
CA TYR A 422 -14.55 9.18 -14.79
C TYR A 422 -14.68 9.70 -16.21
N SER A 423 -14.88 8.75 -17.14
CA SER A 423 -15.37 9.11 -18.48
C SER A 423 -16.82 9.60 -18.43
N SER A 424 -17.29 10.18 -19.52
CA SER A 424 -18.73 10.26 -19.78
C SER A 424 -19.36 8.86 -19.76
N TRP A 425 -20.66 8.81 -19.41
CA TRP A 425 -21.42 7.57 -19.47
C TRP A 425 -21.62 7.11 -20.92
N SER A 426 -21.71 5.81 -21.10
CA SER A 426 -22.17 5.21 -22.38
C SER A 426 -23.59 5.67 -22.72
N LYS A 427 -24.00 5.50 -23.99
CA LYS A 427 -25.43 5.55 -24.35
C LYS A 427 -26.21 4.58 -23.46
N VAL A 428 -27.40 5.03 -22.98
CA VAL A 428 -28.25 4.21 -22.12
C VAL A 428 -28.87 3.07 -22.91
N LYS A 429 -28.82 1.86 -22.36
CA LYS A 429 -29.57 0.70 -22.85
C LYS A 429 -30.75 0.42 -21.93
N THR A 430 -31.83 -0.12 -22.48
CA THR A 430 -32.97 -0.58 -21.68
C THR A 430 -33.12 -2.09 -21.76
N VAL A 431 -33.55 -2.70 -20.66
CA VAL A 431 -33.76 -4.15 -20.57
C VAL A 431 -34.85 -4.43 -19.54
N LYS A 432 -35.71 -5.40 -19.79
CA LYS A 432 -36.74 -5.89 -18.84
C LYS A 432 -36.22 -7.17 -18.21
N THR A 433 -36.22 -7.25 -16.89
CA THR A 433 -35.83 -8.46 -16.14
C THR A 433 -36.86 -9.59 -16.38
N LYS A 434 -36.40 -10.83 -16.29
CA LYS A 434 -37.25 -12.02 -16.29
C LYS A 434 -37.76 -12.30 -14.88
#